data_e00b55172421ee20ac1df258b498ece5
#
_entry.id   e00b55172421ee20ac1df258b498ece5
#
_cell.length_a   1.000
_cell.length_b   1.000
_cell.length_c   1.000
_cell.angle_alpha   90.00
_cell.angle_beta   90.00
_cell.angle_gamma   90.00
#
_symmetry.space_group_name_H-M   'P 1'
#
loop_
_entity.id
_entity.type
_entity.pdbx_description
1 polymer ?
#
loop_
_entity_poly.entity_id
_entity_poly.type
_entity_poly.pdbx_seq_one_letter_code
_entity_poly.pdbx_strand_id
1 'polypeptide(L)'
;MLASELMEKVRRIEIRSRRIVKNMTAGAWHASFKGRGIEFAEIREYQEGDEMRAIDWNVSARLGSPFIKLFTEEREQNVFFLVDRSASGQFGSGVTTKAEYTAEVAAVLAFSATLNKDKVGLLIYSDQEELQLDPGRGHRHVLRMIRELLAFEPKSPRTDLAGGIEHLLKTTLKKSIVFILSDLITPTFDKPLRALARKHEVILIHISDPIERALPDIPALSISDLETGQVTRLTKKDAQELAARTAKASENAASTCRRAGIDYVPLDTATDYLPAIIALFQKRISRR
;
A
#
# COMPACT_ATOMS: atom_id res chain seq x y z
N MET A 1 9.23 -23.41 -1.84
CA MET A 1 7.80 -23.71 -1.50
C MET A 1 7.19 -24.56 -2.60
N LEU A 2 6.47 -25.66 -2.25
CA LEU A 2 5.78 -26.49 -3.26
C LEU A 2 4.63 -25.72 -3.91
N ALA A 3 4.35 -25.97 -5.19
CA ALA A 3 3.28 -25.29 -5.91
C ALA A 3 1.90 -25.44 -5.25
N SER A 4 1.63 -26.61 -4.64
CA SER A 4 0.40 -26.88 -3.89
C SER A 4 0.28 -26.03 -2.62
N GLU A 5 1.36 -25.88 -1.86
CA GLU A 5 1.41 -25.05 -0.65
C GLU A 5 1.20 -23.57 -0.98
N LEU A 6 1.81 -23.10 -2.08
CA LEU A 6 1.62 -21.74 -2.57
C LEU A 6 0.15 -21.48 -2.91
N MET A 7 -0.48 -22.39 -3.67
CA MET A 7 -1.88 -22.24 -4.06
C MET A 7 -2.82 -22.27 -2.85
N GLU A 8 -2.52 -23.07 -1.85
CA GLU A 8 -3.30 -23.11 -0.60
C GLU A 8 -3.17 -21.78 0.17
N LYS A 9 -1.95 -21.22 0.28
CA LYS A 9 -1.72 -19.90 0.90
C LYS A 9 -2.46 -18.80 0.14
N VAL A 10 -2.35 -18.75 -1.18
CA VAL A 10 -3.08 -17.78 -2.01
C VAL A 10 -4.58 -17.86 -1.78
N ARG A 11 -5.15 -19.07 -1.79
CA ARG A 11 -6.59 -19.30 -1.56
C ARG A 11 -7.02 -18.87 -0.15
N ARG A 12 -6.23 -19.16 0.86
CA ARG A 12 -6.50 -18.75 2.25
C ARG A 12 -6.52 -17.23 2.38
N ILE A 13 -5.53 -16.54 1.80
CA ILE A 13 -5.45 -15.07 1.79
C ILE A 13 -6.64 -14.50 0.99
N GLU A 14 -6.98 -15.05 -0.15
CA GLU A 14 -8.14 -14.64 -0.94
C GLU A 14 -9.43 -14.69 -0.11
N ILE A 15 -9.73 -15.84 0.48
CA ILE A 15 -10.97 -16.05 1.26
C ILE A 15 -11.03 -15.06 2.43
N ARG A 16 -9.92 -14.94 3.19
CA ARG A 16 -9.84 -14.02 4.33
C ARG A 16 -10.02 -12.57 3.90
N SER A 17 -9.27 -12.13 2.88
CA SER A 17 -9.33 -10.76 2.39
C SER A 17 -10.71 -10.39 1.84
N ARG A 18 -11.33 -11.26 1.05
CA ARG A 18 -12.70 -11.02 0.53
C ARG A 18 -13.74 -10.93 1.65
N ARG A 19 -13.63 -11.77 2.69
CA ARG A 19 -14.51 -11.70 3.85
C ARG A 19 -14.35 -10.37 4.60
N ILE A 20 -13.10 -9.94 4.82
CA ILE A 20 -12.79 -8.65 5.45
C ILE A 20 -13.39 -7.51 4.63
N VAL A 21 -13.10 -7.46 3.34
CA VAL A 21 -13.54 -6.37 2.46
C VAL A 21 -15.06 -6.32 2.34
N LYS A 22 -15.74 -7.47 2.31
CA LYS A 22 -17.20 -7.53 2.32
C LYS A 22 -17.83 -6.98 3.61
N ASN A 23 -17.14 -7.15 4.74
CA ASN A 23 -17.57 -6.66 6.04
C ASN A 23 -17.14 -5.19 6.28
N MET A 24 -16.05 -4.75 5.65
CA MET A 24 -15.72 -3.33 5.58
C MET A 24 -16.72 -2.69 4.62
N THR A 25 -17.50 -1.72 5.09
CA THR A 25 -18.47 -1.01 4.25
C THR A 25 -17.80 -0.60 2.94
N ALA A 26 -18.36 -1.07 1.81
CA ALA A 26 -17.84 -0.77 0.46
C ALA A 26 -17.64 0.76 0.24
N GLY A 27 -18.39 1.60 0.96
CA GLY A 27 -18.21 3.04 0.98
C GLY A 27 -16.95 3.56 1.67
N ALA A 28 -16.31 2.80 2.56
CA ALA A 28 -15.15 3.30 3.31
C ALA A 28 -13.95 3.57 2.41
N TRP A 29 -13.64 2.69 1.48
CA TRP A 29 -12.60 2.90 0.46
C TRP A 29 -12.91 4.12 -0.40
N HIS A 30 -14.10 4.13 -1.03
CA HIS A 30 -14.53 5.22 -1.89
C HIS A 30 -14.52 6.58 -1.16
N ALA A 31 -15.05 6.64 0.06
CA ALA A 31 -15.02 7.86 0.87
C ALA A 31 -13.60 8.31 1.23
N SER A 32 -12.67 7.35 1.44
CA SER A 32 -11.28 7.64 1.82
C SER A 32 -10.40 8.09 0.65
N PHE A 33 -10.70 7.61 -0.57
CA PHE A 33 -9.85 7.80 -1.76
C PHE A 33 -10.59 8.45 -2.94
N LYS A 34 -11.65 9.23 -2.68
CA LYS A 34 -12.39 9.94 -3.74
C LYS A 34 -11.46 10.74 -4.66
N GLY A 35 -11.44 10.36 -5.93
CA GLY A 35 -10.82 11.16 -6.97
C GLY A 35 -11.63 12.44 -7.21
N ARG A 36 -10.97 13.59 -7.31
CA ARG A 36 -11.55 14.82 -7.84
C ARG A 36 -11.68 14.69 -9.37
N GLY A 37 -12.63 13.95 -9.85
CA GLY A 37 -12.88 13.79 -11.28
C GLY A 37 -14.34 13.82 -11.58
N ILE A 38 -14.74 14.79 -12.39
CA ILE A 38 -16.08 14.90 -12.94
C ILE A 38 -16.06 14.12 -14.25
N GLU A 39 -16.76 13.00 -14.34
CA GLU A 39 -16.94 12.26 -15.57
C GLU A 39 -18.36 12.55 -16.11
N PHE A 40 -18.46 12.81 -17.41
CA PHE A 40 -19.74 13.03 -18.06
C PHE A 40 -20.57 11.73 -17.92
N ALA A 41 -21.76 11.82 -17.30
CA ALA A 41 -22.61 10.69 -17.10
C ALA A 41 -23.69 10.59 -18.17
N GLU A 42 -24.48 11.62 -18.30
CA GLU A 42 -25.59 11.67 -19.24
C GLU A 42 -26.06 13.12 -19.51
N ILE A 43 -26.85 13.25 -20.52
CA ILE A 43 -27.61 14.49 -20.82
C ILE A 43 -29.09 14.22 -20.52
N ARG A 44 -29.72 15.09 -19.73
CA ARG A 44 -31.17 15.08 -19.55
C ARG A 44 -31.75 16.45 -19.75
N GLU A 45 -33.04 16.51 -19.98
CA GLU A 45 -33.75 17.76 -20.02
C GLU A 45 -33.64 18.53 -18.70
N TYR A 46 -33.48 19.86 -18.81
CA TYR A 46 -33.47 20.77 -17.68
C TYR A 46 -34.80 20.68 -16.92
N GLN A 47 -34.72 20.60 -15.62
CA GLN A 47 -35.87 20.70 -14.72
C GLN A 47 -35.75 21.94 -13.84
N GLU A 48 -36.88 22.48 -13.44
CA GLU A 48 -36.91 23.65 -12.57
C GLU A 48 -36.25 23.35 -11.23
N GLY A 49 -35.19 24.12 -10.89
CA GLY A 49 -34.32 23.87 -9.73
C GLY A 49 -32.91 23.39 -10.07
N ASP A 50 -32.64 23.03 -11.34
CA ASP A 50 -31.27 22.69 -11.77
C ASP A 50 -30.39 23.94 -11.89
N GLU A 51 -29.08 23.75 -11.70
CA GLU A 51 -28.13 24.85 -11.88
C GLU A 51 -28.02 25.26 -13.35
N MET A 52 -28.33 26.52 -13.65
CA MET A 52 -28.25 27.08 -15.03
C MET A 52 -26.85 26.95 -15.64
N ARG A 53 -25.79 26.86 -14.81
CA ARG A 53 -24.40 26.66 -15.28
C ARG A 53 -24.14 25.26 -15.83
N ALA A 54 -24.99 24.30 -15.51
CA ALA A 54 -24.90 22.92 -16.01
C ALA A 54 -25.55 22.76 -17.40
N ILE A 55 -26.20 23.79 -17.95
CA ILE A 55 -26.84 23.73 -19.28
C ILE A 55 -25.79 23.59 -20.38
N ASP A 56 -25.95 22.55 -21.20
CA ASP A 56 -25.21 22.41 -22.45
C ASP A 56 -25.89 23.15 -23.58
N TRP A 57 -25.47 24.39 -23.84
CA TRP A 57 -26.05 25.21 -24.88
C TRP A 57 -25.92 24.65 -26.30
N ASN A 58 -24.87 23.82 -26.56
CA ASN A 58 -24.68 23.18 -27.88
C ASN A 58 -25.73 22.08 -28.14
N VAL A 59 -25.99 21.25 -27.12
CA VAL A 59 -27.02 20.21 -27.20
C VAL A 59 -28.41 20.81 -27.21
N SER A 60 -28.66 21.79 -26.33
CA SER A 60 -29.93 22.49 -26.23
C SER A 60 -30.32 23.17 -27.54
N ALA A 61 -29.35 23.80 -28.22
CA ALA A 61 -29.58 24.41 -29.52
C ALA A 61 -29.96 23.42 -30.63
N ARG A 62 -29.49 22.19 -30.54
CA ARG A 62 -29.81 21.14 -31.53
C ARG A 62 -31.16 20.47 -31.27
N LEU A 63 -31.53 20.32 -30.01
CA LEU A 63 -32.73 19.60 -29.60
C LEU A 63 -33.93 20.51 -29.34
N GLY A 64 -33.77 21.83 -29.32
CA GLY A 64 -34.85 22.83 -29.20
C GLY A 64 -35.39 23.03 -27.79
N SER A 65 -34.84 22.32 -26.78
CA SER A 65 -35.15 22.48 -25.37
C SER A 65 -33.89 22.52 -24.53
N PRO A 66 -33.90 23.14 -23.33
CA PRO A 66 -32.72 23.20 -22.51
C PRO A 66 -32.33 21.80 -21.94
N PHE A 67 -31.09 21.41 -22.13
CA PHE A 67 -30.48 20.14 -21.61
C PHE A 67 -29.33 20.45 -20.68
N ILE A 68 -29.21 19.67 -19.60
CA ILE A 68 -28.10 19.73 -18.67
C ILE A 68 -27.19 18.54 -18.82
N LYS A 69 -25.90 18.79 -18.61
CA LYS A 69 -24.89 17.74 -18.44
C LYS A 69 -24.89 17.27 -17.00
N LEU A 70 -25.25 16.02 -16.78
CA LEU A 70 -25.01 15.37 -15.50
C LEU A 70 -23.59 14.78 -15.51
N PHE A 71 -22.88 15.03 -14.44
CA PHE A 71 -21.56 14.50 -14.24
C PHE A 71 -21.59 13.56 -13.03
N THR A 72 -21.11 12.34 -13.21
CA THR A 72 -20.86 11.43 -12.10
C THR A 72 -19.39 11.46 -11.72
N GLU A 73 -19.14 11.45 -10.44
CA GLU A 73 -17.79 11.42 -9.87
C GLU A 73 -17.26 9.97 -9.85
N GLU A 74 -17.12 9.32 -11.04
CA GLU A 74 -16.55 7.98 -11.16
C GLU A 74 -15.23 8.05 -11.93
N ARG A 75 -14.13 8.32 -11.23
CA ARG A 75 -12.80 8.13 -11.79
C ARG A 75 -12.17 6.88 -11.23
N GLU A 76 -11.94 5.89 -12.11
CA GLU A 76 -10.99 4.83 -11.83
C GLU A 76 -9.65 5.41 -11.44
N GLN A 77 -9.17 5.01 -10.29
CA GLN A 77 -7.84 5.39 -9.82
C GLN A 77 -6.84 4.28 -10.11
N ASN A 78 -5.59 4.66 -10.28
CA ASN A 78 -4.50 3.72 -10.24
C ASN A 78 -4.01 3.61 -8.79
N VAL A 79 -3.94 2.39 -8.29
CA VAL A 79 -3.40 2.05 -6.97
C VAL A 79 -2.14 1.25 -7.18
N PHE A 80 -1.00 1.77 -6.74
CA PHE A 80 0.27 1.08 -6.81
C PHE A 80 0.70 0.59 -5.44
N PHE A 81 1.21 -0.63 -5.42
CA PHE A 81 1.88 -1.21 -4.28
C PHE A 81 3.38 -1.27 -4.57
N LEU A 82 4.17 -0.48 -3.84
CA LEU A 82 5.62 -0.62 -3.77
C LEU A 82 5.92 -1.50 -2.57
N VAL A 83 6.43 -2.69 -2.83
CA VAL A 83 6.74 -3.68 -1.79
C VAL A 83 8.23 -3.94 -1.75
N ASP A 84 8.82 -3.63 -0.62
CA ASP A 84 10.18 -4.01 -0.28
C ASP A 84 10.26 -5.52 -0.06
N ARG A 85 11.10 -6.18 -0.83
CA ARG A 85 11.33 -7.63 -0.79
C ARG A 85 12.79 -7.97 -0.60
N SER A 86 13.48 -7.22 0.24
CA SER A 86 14.80 -7.59 0.75
C SER A 86 14.76 -8.87 1.58
N ALA A 87 15.93 -9.39 1.91
CA ALA A 87 16.03 -10.61 2.70
C ALA A 87 15.39 -10.49 4.10
N SER A 88 15.36 -9.28 4.68
CA SER A 88 14.72 -9.00 5.97
C SER A 88 13.23 -9.36 5.99
N GLY A 89 12.54 -9.33 4.84
CA GLY A 89 11.14 -9.75 4.71
C GLY A 89 10.89 -11.23 5.02
N GLN A 90 11.89 -12.10 4.89
CA GLN A 90 11.78 -13.52 5.22
C GLN A 90 11.79 -13.77 6.74
N PHE A 91 12.13 -12.76 7.53
CA PHE A 91 12.13 -12.85 8.97
C PHE A 91 10.72 -12.86 9.56
N GLY A 92 10.56 -13.62 10.64
CA GLY A 92 9.35 -13.63 11.47
C GLY A 92 9.61 -14.42 12.74
N SER A 93 9.34 -13.82 13.90
CA SER A 93 9.48 -14.48 15.21
C SER A 93 8.25 -15.29 15.59
N GLY A 94 7.14 -15.11 14.88
CA GLY A 94 5.86 -15.77 15.09
C GLY A 94 5.52 -16.83 14.04
N VAL A 95 4.23 -17.04 13.84
CA VAL A 95 3.69 -18.02 12.89
C VAL A 95 3.79 -17.51 11.44
N THR A 96 3.88 -16.20 11.25
CA THR A 96 3.83 -15.53 9.95
C THR A 96 5.08 -14.70 9.75
N THR A 97 5.72 -14.80 8.60
CA THR A 97 6.85 -13.93 8.24
C THR A 97 6.37 -12.53 7.87
N LYS A 98 7.27 -11.53 7.91
CA LYS A 98 6.95 -10.16 7.43
C LYS A 98 6.46 -10.19 5.98
N ALA A 99 7.04 -11.04 5.13
CA ALA A 99 6.64 -11.20 3.74
C ALA A 99 5.21 -11.73 3.57
N GLU A 100 4.83 -12.75 4.34
CA GLU A 100 3.47 -13.29 4.32
C GLU A 100 2.45 -12.28 4.85
N TYR A 101 2.78 -11.61 5.94
CA TYR A 101 1.97 -10.55 6.53
C TYR A 101 1.78 -9.38 5.54
N THR A 102 2.87 -8.96 4.87
CA THR A 102 2.83 -7.95 3.80
C THR A 102 1.88 -8.36 2.67
N ALA A 103 1.95 -9.61 2.23
CA ALA A 103 1.06 -10.11 1.18
C ALA A 103 -0.41 -10.12 1.61
N GLU A 104 -0.72 -10.44 2.87
CA GLU A 104 -2.09 -10.37 3.41
C GLU A 104 -2.61 -8.94 3.44
N VAL A 105 -1.81 -7.98 3.94
CA VAL A 105 -2.18 -6.56 3.99
C VAL A 105 -2.41 -6.01 2.57
N ALA A 106 -1.48 -6.28 1.66
CA ALA A 106 -1.58 -5.86 0.26
C ALA A 106 -2.83 -6.46 -0.41
N ALA A 107 -3.16 -7.73 -0.13
CA ALA A 107 -4.33 -8.39 -0.66
C ALA A 107 -5.64 -7.70 -0.24
N VAL A 108 -5.80 -7.38 1.05
CA VAL A 108 -6.99 -6.69 1.55
C VAL A 108 -7.17 -5.33 0.88
N LEU A 109 -6.09 -4.55 0.77
CA LEU A 109 -6.11 -3.24 0.13
C LEU A 109 -6.38 -3.36 -1.38
N ALA A 110 -5.77 -4.32 -2.07
CA ALA A 110 -5.96 -4.54 -3.51
C ALA A 110 -7.39 -5.03 -3.83
N PHE A 111 -7.96 -5.92 -3.02
CA PHE A 111 -9.36 -6.31 -3.18
C PHE A 111 -10.32 -5.15 -2.89
N SER A 112 -10.01 -4.30 -1.90
CA SER A 112 -10.78 -3.09 -1.62
C SER A 112 -10.79 -2.13 -2.80
N ALA A 113 -9.63 -1.89 -3.42
CA ALA A 113 -9.49 -1.09 -4.63
C ALA A 113 -10.30 -1.68 -5.80
N THR A 114 -10.16 -2.99 -6.05
CA THR A 114 -10.82 -3.66 -7.16
C THR A 114 -12.35 -3.67 -7.03
N LEU A 115 -12.90 -3.76 -5.82
CA LEU A 115 -14.35 -3.63 -5.60
C LEU A 115 -14.88 -2.23 -5.97
N ASN A 116 -14.02 -1.23 -5.89
CA ASN A 116 -14.33 0.14 -6.31
C ASN A 116 -13.93 0.42 -7.77
N LYS A 117 -13.71 -0.62 -8.56
CA LYS A 117 -13.33 -0.57 -9.98
C LYS A 117 -11.95 0.06 -10.24
N ASP A 118 -11.13 0.30 -9.22
CA ASP A 118 -9.79 0.84 -9.35
C ASP A 118 -8.84 -0.19 -9.98
N LYS A 119 -7.79 0.30 -10.65
CA LYS A 119 -6.72 -0.52 -11.20
C LYS A 119 -5.60 -0.68 -10.19
N VAL A 120 -5.08 -1.89 -10.07
CA VAL A 120 -4.04 -2.23 -9.10
C VAL A 120 -2.75 -2.61 -9.82
N GLY A 121 -1.66 -1.93 -9.51
CA GLY A 121 -0.30 -2.25 -9.95
C GLY A 121 0.59 -2.67 -8.79
N LEU A 122 1.68 -3.38 -9.10
CA LEU A 122 2.67 -3.84 -8.12
C LEU A 122 4.07 -3.55 -8.62
N LEU A 123 4.91 -3.03 -7.75
CA LEU A 123 6.35 -2.97 -7.91
C LEU A 123 7.00 -3.69 -6.73
N ILE A 124 7.68 -4.80 -7.01
CA ILE A 124 8.56 -5.47 -6.05
C ILE A 124 9.96 -4.93 -6.28
N TYR A 125 10.58 -4.43 -5.23
CA TYR A 125 11.87 -3.79 -5.28
C TYR A 125 12.76 -4.28 -4.12
N SER A 126 14.03 -4.49 -4.41
CA SER A 126 15.10 -4.73 -3.44
C SER A 126 16.06 -3.53 -3.48
N ASP A 127 17.28 -3.66 -3.91
CA ASP A 127 18.16 -2.58 -4.38
C ASP A 127 18.08 -2.38 -5.91
N GLN A 128 17.18 -3.11 -6.55
CA GLN A 128 16.86 -3.05 -7.97
C GLN A 128 15.39 -3.38 -8.21
N GLU A 129 14.90 -3.08 -9.41
CA GLU A 129 13.60 -3.57 -9.86
C GLU A 129 13.63 -5.08 -9.99
N GLU A 130 12.78 -5.74 -9.22
CA GLU A 130 12.67 -7.19 -9.22
C GLU A 130 11.50 -7.68 -10.08
N LEU A 131 10.35 -7.02 -9.92
CA LEU A 131 9.14 -7.31 -10.69
C LEU A 131 8.22 -6.10 -10.72
N GLN A 132 7.74 -5.75 -11.92
CA GLN A 132 6.67 -4.77 -12.09
C GLN A 132 5.44 -5.43 -12.75
N LEU A 133 4.28 -5.20 -12.16
CA LEU A 133 2.98 -5.48 -12.74
C LEU A 133 2.26 -4.15 -13.00
N ASP A 134 1.93 -3.91 -14.26
CA ASP A 134 1.17 -2.73 -14.63
C ASP A 134 -0.23 -2.73 -14.01
N PRO A 135 -0.85 -1.54 -13.82
CA PRO A 135 -2.18 -1.43 -13.28
C PRO A 135 -3.22 -2.22 -14.07
N GLY A 136 -3.74 -3.26 -13.47
CA GLY A 136 -4.76 -4.14 -14.05
C GLY A 136 -6.04 -4.17 -13.19
N ARG A 137 -7.09 -4.75 -13.75
CA ARG A 137 -8.42 -4.83 -13.15
C ARG A 137 -8.82 -6.25 -12.77
N GLY A 138 -9.71 -6.31 -11.82
CA GLY A 138 -10.48 -7.51 -11.53
C GLY A 138 -9.74 -8.53 -10.68
N HIS A 139 -10.51 -9.48 -10.23
CA HIS A 139 -10.12 -10.47 -9.25
C HIS A 139 -8.89 -11.31 -9.67
N ARG A 140 -8.82 -11.73 -10.93
CA ARG A 140 -7.69 -12.53 -11.44
C ARG A 140 -6.36 -11.79 -11.38
N HIS A 141 -6.39 -10.48 -11.61
CA HIS A 141 -5.19 -9.64 -11.52
C HIS A 141 -4.68 -9.53 -10.09
N VAL A 142 -5.59 -9.34 -9.12
CA VAL A 142 -5.22 -9.34 -7.69
C VAL A 142 -4.68 -10.69 -7.25
N LEU A 143 -5.27 -11.80 -7.68
CA LEU A 143 -4.72 -13.14 -7.38
C LEU A 143 -3.31 -13.35 -7.96
N ARG A 144 -3.05 -12.84 -9.18
CA ARG A 144 -1.71 -12.85 -9.75
C ARG A 144 -0.74 -12.06 -8.86
N MET A 145 -1.12 -10.84 -8.46
CA MET A 145 -0.32 -10.00 -7.56
C MET A 145 0.00 -10.71 -6.24
N ILE A 146 -0.98 -11.36 -5.59
CA ILE A 146 -0.79 -12.09 -4.34
C ILE A 146 0.17 -13.27 -4.55
N ARG A 147 0.01 -14.00 -5.65
CA ARG A 147 0.90 -15.11 -5.99
C ARG A 147 2.34 -14.64 -6.16
N GLU A 148 2.54 -13.55 -6.91
CA GLU A 148 3.88 -12.96 -7.08
C GLU A 148 4.46 -12.53 -5.73
N LEU A 149 3.69 -11.87 -4.86
CA LEU A 149 4.15 -11.47 -3.52
C LEU A 149 4.57 -12.65 -2.64
N LEU A 150 3.89 -13.79 -2.71
CA LEU A 150 4.19 -14.97 -1.89
C LEU A 150 5.32 -15.83 -2.46
N ALA A 151 5.36 -15.99 -3.79
CA ALA A 151 6.29 -16.89 -4.46
C ALA A 151 7.61 -16.22 -4.83
N PHE A 152 7.66 -14.89 -4.79
CA PHE A 152 8.81 -14.15 -5.30
C PHE A 152 10.05 -14.38 -4.44
N GLU A 153 11.12 -14.78 -5.10
CA GLU A 153 12.47 -14.87 -4.51
C GLU A 153 13.32 -13.74 -5.11
N PRO A 154 13.73 -12.74 -4.30
CA PRO A 154 14.50 -11.61 -4.81
C PRO A 154 15.87 -12.04 -5.31
N LYS A 155 16.35 -11.41 -6.37
CA LYS A 155 17.71 -11.64 -6.91
C LYS A 155 18.78 -11.00 -6.03
N SER A 156 18.41 -9.93 -5.33
CA SER A 156 19.30 -9.28 -4.37
C SER A 156 18.73 -9.35 -2.96
N PRO A 157 19.57 -9.63 -1.95
CA PRO A 157 19.15 -9.60 -0.55
C PRO A 157 19.06 -8.18 0.01
N ARG A 158 19.63 -7.17 -0.68
CA ARG A 158 19.78 -5.79 -0.21
C ARG A 158 18.49 -4.98 -0.32
N THR A 159 18.48 -3.85 0.38
CA THR A 159 17.37 -2.90 0.39
C THR A 159 17.79 -1.53 -0.10
N ASP A 160 17.06 -0.95 -1.08
CA ASP A 160 17.12 0.47 -1.46
C ASP A 160 15.71 1.00 -1.71
N LEU A 161 15.00 1.37 -0.64
CA LEU A 161 13.67 1.94 -0.73
C LEU A 161 13.66 3.28 -1.50
N ALA A 162 14.74 4.06 -1.41
CA ALA A 162 14.87 5.32 -2.13
C ALA A 162 14.86 5.09 -3.64
N GLY A 163 15.64 4.13 -4.12
CA GLY A 163 15.66 3.71 -5.53
C GLY A 163 14.30 3.21 -6.02
N GLY A 164 13.60 2.40 -5.21
CA GLY A 164 12.25 1.93 -5.53
C GLY A 164 11.23 3.07 -5.69
N ILE A 165 11.29 4.06 -4.80
CA ILE A 165 10.44 5.27 -4.88
C ILE A 165 10.80 6.09 -6.12
N GLU A 166 12.07 6.28 -6.44
CA GLU A 166 12.51 7.01 -7.63
C GLU A 166 12.12 6.29 -8.92
N HIS A 167 12.20 4.96 -8.94
CA HIS A 167 11.73 4.15 -10.06
C HIS A 167 10.22 4.38 -10.30
N LEU A 168 9.41 4.32 -9.25
CA LEU A 168 7.97 4.57 -9.35
C LEU A 168 7.65 6.00 -9.82
N LEU A 169 8.42 7.00 -9.39
CA LEU A 169 8.29 8.39 -9.86
C LEU A 169 8.53 8.54 -11.35
N LYS A 170 9.44 7.76 -11.92
CA LYS A 170 9.80 7.79 -13.35
C LYS A 170 8.76 7.03 -14.20
N THR A 171 8.27 5.91 -13.70
CA THR A 171 7.38 5.00 -14.46
C THR A 171 5.90 5.37 -14.34
N THR A 172 5.48 5.99 -13.22
CA THR A 172 4.08 6.33 -12.97
C THR A 172 3.79 7.79 -13.33
N LEU A 173 3.21 8.01 -14.52
CA LEU A 173 2.94 9.36 -15.05
C LEU A 173 1.64 9.96 -14.47
N LYS A 174 0.61 9.16 -14.26
CA LYS A 174 -0.70 9.61 -13.77
C LYS A 174 -0.72 9.68 -12.25
N LYS A 175 -1.43 10.69 -11.70
CA LYS A 175 -1.66 10.76 -10.25
C LYS A 175 -2.32 9.46 -9.79
N SER A 176 -1.75 8.84 -8.77
CA SER A 176 -2.13 7.51 -8.27
C SER A 176 -2.15 7.50 -6.74
N ILE A 177 -2.79 6.50 -6.16
CA ILE A 177 -2.63 6.15 -4.76
C ILE A 177 -1.44 5.19 -4.68
N VAL A 178 -0.50 5.44 -3.80
CA VAL A 178 0.71 4.61 -3.64
C VAL A 178 0.79 4.10 -2.22
N PHE A 179 0.69 2.79 -2.05
CA PHE A 179 1.00 2.10 -0.81
C PHE A 179 2.45 1.63 -0.85
N ILE A 180 3.25 2.08 0.10
CA ILE A 180 4.62 1.61 0.30
C ILE A 180 4.60 0.67 1.51
N LEU A 181 5.01 -0.58 1.31
CA LEU A 181 5.09 -1.59 2.36
C LEU A 181 6.55 -1.99 2.55
N SER A 182 7.12 -1.66 3.71
CA SER A 182 8.53 -1.92 4.04
C SER A 182 8.70 -2.03 5.54
N ASP A 183 9.76 -2.69 6.00
CA ASP A 183 10.19 -2.70 7.40
C ASP A 183 11.06 -1.49 7.76
N LEU A 184 11.34 -0.63 6.78
CA LEU A 184 12.13 0.60 6.90
C LEU A 184 13.58 0.38 7.39
N ILE A 185 14.10 -0.84 7.30
CA ILE A 185 15.50 -1.15 7.56
C ILE A 185 16.28 -0.80 6.28
N THR A 186 16.49 0.50 6.04
CA THR A 186 17.05 1.03 4.80
C THR A 186 17.73 2.37 5.04
N PRO A 187 18.63 2.79 4.16
CA PRO A 187 19.16 4.15 4.14
C PRO A 187 18.07 5.22 4.00
N THR A 188 18.46 6.48 4.15
CA THR A 188 17.54 7.64 4.09
C THR A 188 16.77 7.74 2.78
N PHE A 189 15.44 7.72 2.87
CA PHE A 189 14.51 7.83 1.72
C PHE A 189 13.62 9.10 1.77
N ASP A 190 13.90 10.04 2.67
CA ASP A 190 13.08 11.23 2.92
C ASP A 190 12.85 12.11 1.69
N LYS A 191 13.90 12.35 0.89
CA LYS A 191 13.82 13.21 -0.30
C LYS A 191 12.93 12.59 -1.39
N PRO A 192 13.18 11.33 -1.82
CA PRO A 192 12.30 10.64 -2.79
C PRO A 192 10.87 10.52 -2.29
N LEU A 193 10.66 10.20 -1.02
CA LEU A 193 9.32 10.08 -0.42
C LEU A 193 8.52 11.38 -0.52
N ARG A 194 9.15 12.53 -0.19
CA ARG A 194 8.51 13.84 -0.36
C ARG A 194 8.24 14.19 -1.82
N ALA A 195 9.12 13.82 -2.73
CA ALA A 195 8.89 14.00 -4.17
C ALA A 195 7.69 13.18 -4.64
N LEU A 196 7.58 11.92 -4.19
CA LEU A 196 6.45 11.05 -4.50
C LEU A 196 5.12 11.65 -3.99
N ALA A 197 5.10 12.15 -2.75
CA ALA A 197 3.91 12.73 -2.13
C ALA A 197 3.41 14.02 -2.81
N ARG A 198 4.27 14.73 -3.54
CA ARG A 198 3.85 15.90 -4.35
C ARG A 198 3.06 15.49 -5.60
N LYS A 199 3.33 14.31 -6.13
CA LYS A 199 2.76 13.83 -7.39
C LYS A 199 1.61 12.84 -7.16
N HIS A 200 1.70 12.04 -6.11
CA HIS A 200 0.82 10.94 -5.78
C HIS A 200 0.26 11.07 -4.37
N GLU A 201 -0.78 10.32 -4.08
CA GLU A 201 -1.32 10.16 -2.74
C GLU A 201 -0.64 8.97 -2.07
N VAL A 202 0.21 9.24 -1.08
CA VAL A 202 1.11 8.22 -0.52
C VAL A 202 0.67 7.77 0.86
N ILE A 203 0.69 6.48 1.08
CA ILE A 203 0.50 5.81 2.36
C ILE A 203 1.71 4.93 2.63
N LEU A 204 2.42 5.17 3.73
CA LEU A 204 3.55 4.36 4.17
C LEU A 204 3.09 3.38 5.24
N ILE A 205 3.14 2.09 4.91
CA ILE A 205 2.83 0.98 5.81
C ILE A 205 4.15 0.41 6.30
N HIS A 206 4.44 0.62 7.58
CA HIS A 206 5.62 0.12 8.24
C HIS A 206 5.32 -1.22 8.90
N ILE A 207 5.96 -2.28 8.44
CA ILE A 207 5.76 -3.65 8.94
C ILE A 207 6.97 -4.03 9.78
N SER A 208 6.74 -4.29 11.06
CA SER A 208 7.78 -4.68 12.02
C SER A 208 7.45 -6.01 12.69
N ASP A 209 8.46 -6.69 13.17
CA ASP A 209 8.30 -7.87 14.02
C ASP A 209 8.50 -7.50 15.50
N PRO A 210 7.77 -8.11 16.45
CA PRO A 210 7.91 -7.80 17.88
C PRO A 210 9.33 -7.89 18.39
N ILE A 211 10.09 -8.88 17.91
CA ILE A 211 11.48 -9.11 18.37
C ILE A 211 12.42 -7.98 17.95
N GLU A 212 12.12 -7.26 16.87
CA GLU A 212 12.92 -6.11 16.43
C GLU A 212 12.80 -4.92 17.38
N ARG A 213 11.72 -4.87 18.18
CA ARG A 213 11.49 -3.82 19.18
C ARG A 213 11.93 -4.21 20.58
N ALA A 214 11.84 -5.49 20.90
CA ALA A 214 12.17 -6.02 22.21
C ALA A 214 12.82 -7.39 22.06
N LEU A 215 14.15 -7.40 21.95
CA LEU A 215 14.90 -8.65 21.96
C LEU A 215 14.71 -9.37 23.30
N PRO A 216 14.67 -10.73 23.30
CA PRO A 216 14.49 -11.48 24.52
C PRO A 216 15.62 -11.20 25.52
N ASP A 217 15.28 -11.18 26.82
CA ASP A 217 16.23 -10.94 27.90
C ASP A 217 17.10 -12.18 28.15
N ILE A 218 18.05 -12.40 27.24
CA ILE A 218 19.02 -13.50 27.30
C ILE A 218 20.45 -12.94 27.36
N PRO A 219 21.37 -13.62 28.03
CA PRO A 219 22.74 -13.12 28.25
C PRO A 219 23.51 -12.82 26.94
N ALA A 220 23.25 -13.59 25.91
CA ALA A 220 23.79 -13.37 24.57
C ALA A 220 22.88 -13.98 23.52
N LEU A 221 22.73 -13.29 22.39
CA LEU A 221 21.95 -13.71 21.23
C LEU A 221 22.87 -13.71 20.00
N SER A 222 22.89 -14.82 19.27
CA SER A 222 23.52 -14.82 17.94
C SER A 222 22.46 -14.48 16.91
N ILE A 223 22.65 -13.36 16.20
CA ILE A 223 21.81 -12.96 15.09
C ILE A 223 22.59 -13.06 13.78
N SER A 224 21.90 -13.47 12.73
CA SER A 224 22.42 -13.43 11.37
C SER A 224 21.79 -12.27 10.63
N ASP A 225 22.61 -11.40 10.08
CA ASP A 225 22.14 -10.40 9.14
C ASP A 225 21.74 -11.10 7.84
N LEU A 226 20.47 -11.01 7.48
CA LEU A 226 19.93 -11.71 6.31
C LEU A 226 20.39 -11.11 4.97
N GLU A 227 20.85 -9.86 4.97
CA GLU A 227 21.36 -9.20 3.75
C GLU A 227 22.83 -9.53 3.50
N THR A 228 23.64 -9.61 4.54
CA THR A 228 25.10 -9.83 4.43
C THR A 228 25.55 -11.25 4.78
N GLY A 229 24.69 -12.03 5.44
CA GLY A 229 25.01 -13.35 5.98
C GLY A 229 25.93 -13.33 7.19
N GLN A 230 26.31 -12.16 7.71
CA GLN A 230 27.19 -12.05 8.88
C GLN A 230 26.47 -12.48 10.15
N VAL A 231 27.13 -13.33 10.91
CA VAL A 231 26.65 -13.73 12.24
C VAL A 231 27.35 -12.89 13.30
N THR A 232 26.54 -12.15 14.05
CA THR A 232 27.04 -11.30 15.15
C THR A 232 26.45 -11.78 16.47
N ARG A 233 27.30 -11.88 17.47
CA ARG A 233 26.87 -12.19 18.84
C ARG A 233 26.58 -10.89 19.56
N LEU A 234 25.31 -10.65 19.88
CA LEU A 234 24.87 -9.48 20.61
C LEU A 234 24.89 -9.75 22.11
N THR A 235 25.43 -8.81 22.86
CA THR A 235 25.21 -8.72 24.32
C THR A 235 23.85 -8.06 24.60
N LYS A 236 23.40 -8.12 25.86
CA LYS A 236 22.17 -7.41 26.29
C LYS A 236 22.21 -5.92 25.95
N LYS A 237 23.38 -5.28 26.09
CA LYS A 237 23.57 -3.87 25.75
C LYS A 237 23.42 -3.61 24.26
N ASP A 238 24.06 -4.43 23.42
CA ASP A 238 23.95 -4.31 21.95
C ASP A 238 22.50 -4.51 21.49
N ALA A 239 21.77 -5.44 22.11
CA ALA A 239 20.36 -5.68 21.86
C ALA A 239 19.48 -4.45 22.19
N GLN A 240 19.75 -3.79 23.33
CA GLN A 240 19.04 -2.56 23.70
C GLN A 240 19.36 -1.41 22.75
N GLU A 241 20.63 -1.27 22.34
CA GLU A 241 21.03 -0.25 21.37
C GLU A 241 20.38 -0.47 20.00
N LEU A 242 20.27 -1.71 19.55
CA LEU A 242 19.60 -2.06 18.30
C LEU A 242 18.10 -1.70 18.37
N ALA A 243 17.42 -2.11 19.43
CA ALA A 243 16.01 -1.77 19.63
C ALA A 243 15.78 -0.24 19.67
N ALA A 244 16.65 0.50 20.34
CA ALA A 244 16.60 1.96 20.39
C ALA A 244 16.79 2.60 19.00
N ARG A 245 17.71 2.06 18.17
CA ARG A 245 17.91 2.53 16.79
C ARG A 245 16.68 2.26 15.93
N THR A 246 16.08 1.09 16.03
CA THR A 246 14.84 0.73 15.31
C THR A 246 13.68 1.64 15.71
N ALA A 247 13.49 1.89 17.01
CA ALA A 247 12.47 2.82 17.50
C ALA A 247 12.69 4.24 16.96
N LYS A 248 13.93 4.74 16.99
CA LYS A 248 14.28 6.07 16.45
C LYS A 248 14.06 6.16 14.94
N ALA A 249 14.38 5.12 14.18
CA ALA A 249 14.10 5.07 12.74
C ALA A 249 12.60 5.15 12.45
N SER A 250 11.78 4.41 13.20
CA SER A 250 10.32 4.45 13.12
C SER A 250 9.76 5.85 13.45
N GLU A 251 10.25 6.51 14.51
CA GLU A 251 9.84 7.87 14.86
C GLU A 251 10.22 8.88 13.79
N ASN A 252 11.43 8.77 13.22
CA ASN A 252 11.89 9.61 12.12
C ASN A 252 11.00 9.45 10.89
N ALA A 253 10.67 8.22 10.50
CA ALA A 253 9.77 7.93 9.39
C ALA A 253 8.37 8.54 9.63
N ALA A 254 7.80 8.35 10.83
CA ALA A 254 6.51 8.93 11.21
C ALA A 254 6.54 10.47 11.17
N SER A 255 7.64 11.10 11.65
CA SER A 255 7.83 12.54 11.60
C SER A 255 7.94 13.06 10.17
N THR A 256 8.70 12.37 9.31
CA THR A 256 8.84 12.70 7.89
C THR A 256 7.50 12.61 7.16
N CYS A 257 6.75 11.54 7.39
CA CYS A 257 5.40 11.36 6.83
C CYS A 257 4.46 12.48 7.26
N ARG A 258 4.44 12.82 8.55
CA ARG A 258 3.59 13.90 9.09
C ARG A 258 3.89 15.25 8.43
N ARG A 259 5.16 15.59 8.27
CA ARG A 259 5.59 16.84 7.60
C ARG A 259 5.25 16.87 6.11
N ALA A 260 5.23 15.72 5.46
CA ALA A 260 4.94 15.58 4.04
C ALA A 260 3.44 15.36 3.73
N GLY A 261 2.57 15.28 4.76
CA GLY A 261 1.14 14.98 4.58
C GLY A 261 0.87 13.53 4.15
N ILE A 262 1.80 12.62 4.43
CA ILE A 262 1.72 11.19 4.14
C ILE A 262 1.08 10.47 5.32
N ASP A 263 0.16 9.54 5.06
CA ASP A 263 -0.35 8.68 6.11
C ASP A 263 0.68 7.61 6.45
N TYR A 264 1.01 7.51 7.73
CA TYR A 264 1.91 6.50 8.28
C TYR A 264 1.12 5.50 9.10
N VAL A 265 1.27 4.22 8.78
CA VAL A 265 0.54 3.11 9.41
C VAL A 265 1.56 2.09 9.92
N PRO A 266 1.88 2.10 11.22
CA PRO A 266 2.71 1.05 11.81
C PRO A 266 1.89 -0.22 12.02
N LEU A 267 2.43 -1.34 11.56
CA LEU A 267 1.86 -2.68 11.73
C LEU A 267 2.88 -3.61 12.37
N ASP A 268 2.38 -4.57 13.11
CA ASP A 268 3.17 -5.56 13.83
C ASP A 268 2.71 -6.96 13.45
N THR A 269 3.66 -7.85 13.08
CA THR A 269 3.35 -9.21 12.62
C THR A 269 2.61 -10.08 13.64
N ALA A 270 2.70 -9.76 14.93
CA ALA A 270 1.97 -10.45 16.00
C ALA A 270 0.55 -9.92 16.23
N THR A 271 0.15 -8.83 15.58
CA THR A 271 -1.17 -8.22 15.78
C THR A 271 -2.02 -8.28 14.52
N ASP A 272 -3.34 -8.20 14.69
CA ASP A 272 -4.25 -8.06 13.56
C ASP A 272 -4.09 -6.66 12.92
N TYR A 273 -3.85 -6.63 11.63
CA TYR A 273 -3.71 -5.39 10.84
C TYR A 273 -5.04 -4.67 10.60
N LEU A 274 -6.16 -5.37 10.75
CA LEU A 274 -7.47 -4.85 10.34
C LEU A 274 -7.89 -3.58 11.12
N PRO A 275 -7.73 -3.48 12.45
CA PRO A 275 -8.04 -2.25 13.17
C PRO A 275 -7.25 -1.04 12.68
N ALA A 276 -5.97 -1.22 12.33
CA ALA A 276 -5.13 -0.13 11.83
C ALA A 276 -5.55 0.33 10.43
N ILE A 277 -5.93 -0.59 9.55
CA ILE A 277 -6.46 -0.27 8.21
C ILE A 277 -7.80 0.45 8.31
N ILE A 278 -8.70 0.01 9.19
CA ILE A 278 -9.98 0.70 9.45
C ILE A 278 -9.74 2.12 9.98
N ALA A 279 -8.83 2.27 10.94
CA ALA A 279 -8.47 3.58 11.50
C ALA A 279 -7.88 4.53 10.43
N LEU A 280 -7.05 4.01 9.51
CA LEU A 280 -6.56 4.76 8.34
C LEU A 280 -7.73 5.32 7.53
N PHE A 281 -8.70 4.49 7.17
CA PHE A 281 -9.84 4.92 6.36
C PHE A 281 -10.72 5.93 7.11
N GLN A 282 -11.04 5.69 8.37
CA GLN A 282 -11.82 6.62 9.20
C GLN A 282 -11.14 7.98 9.33
N LYS A 283 -9.83 8.00 9.61
CA LYS A 283 -9.03 9.24 9.67
C LYS A 283 -9.06 10.02 8.36
N ARG A 284 -9.05 9.34 7.22
CA ARG A 284 -9.11 9.97 5.90
C ARG A 284 -10.49 10.55 5.59
N ILE A 285 -11.55 9.85 5.98
CA ILE A 285 -12.94 10.34 5.85
C ILE A 285 -13.12 11.60 6.68
N SER A 286 -12.63 11.64 7.92
CA SER A 286 -12.79 12.78 8.83
C SER A 286 -11.97 14.02 8.44
N ARG A 287 -10.96 13.90 7.59
CA ARG A 287 -10.13 15.02 7.10
C ARG A 287 -10.70 15.73 5.86
N ARG A 288 -11.78 15.20 5.31
CA ARG A 288 -12.48 15.73 4.12
C ARG A 288 -13.77 16.45 4.48
#